data_e1d9e57b8f584e3e454aebfc9e321494
#
_entry.id   e1d9e57b8f584e3e454aebfc9e321494
#
_cell.length_a   1.000
_cell.length_b   1.000
_cell.length_c   1.000
_cell.angle_alpha   90.00
_cell.angle_beta   90.00
_cell.angle_gamma   90.00
#
_symmetry.space_group_name_H-M   'P 1'
#
loop_
_entity.id
_entity.type
_entity.pdbx_description
1 polymer ?
#
loop_
_entity_poly.entity_id
_entity_poly.type
_entity_poly.pdbx_seq_one_letter_code
_entity_poly.pdbx_strand_id
1 'polypeptide(L)'
;ARMKHISPTTVIRILRSLRPKTVSLNQPLPEVVCFDEFKSVKNVSGAMSFVMMDGKTHQLIDIVENRQLNPLRDYFLRYPRKVREQVRLVVSDFYTPYRTLVKECFPNARIVADRFHISQHIGRAFTNHRIQVMKTFKKGDRRS
;
A
#
# COMPACT_ATOMS: atom_id res chain seq x y z
N ALA A 1 -21.88 -5.39 -21.09
CA ALA A 1 -21.99 -4.33 -20.06
C ALA A 1 -21.36 -3.06 -20.61
N ARG A 2 -22.13 -1.98 -20.79
CA ARG A 2 -21.63 -0.66 -21.22
C ARG A 2 -20.80 -0.08 -20.07
N MET A 3 -19.49 -0.01 -20.23
CA MET A 3 -18.64 0.82 -19.37
C MET A 3 -19.06 2.29 -19.55
N LYS A 4 -19.66 2.86 -18.54
CA LYS A 4 -19.91 4.30 -18.50
C LYS A 4 -18.58 4.99 -18.24
N HIS A 5 -18.05 5.72 -19.22
CA HIS A 5 -16.87 6.54 -19.04
C HIS A 5 -17.21 7.69 -18.09
N ILE A 6 -16.82 7.56 -16.84
CA ILE A 6 -16.96 8.61 -15.84
C ILE A 6 -15.71 9.49 -15.94
N SER A 7 -15.90 10.81 -16.06
CA SER A 7 -14.76 11.73 -16.14
C SER A 7 -13.96 11.73 -14.83
N PRO A 8 -12.63 11.93 -14.88
CA PRO A 8 -11.80 12.03 -13.67
C PRO A 8 -12.32 13.09 -12.68
N THR A 9 -12.85 14.20 -13.19
CA THR A 9 -13.43 15.27 -12.39
C THR A 9 -14.67 14.80 -11.62
N THR A 10 -15.50 13.95 -12.24
CA THR A 10 -16.69 13.37 -11.59
C THR A 10 -16.26 12.40 -10.48
N VAL A 11 -15.24 11.57 -10.72
CA VAL A 11 -14.68 10.66 -9.70
C VAL A 11 -14.17 11.46 -8.51
N ILE A 12 -13.39 12.51 -8.74
CA ILE A 12 -12.86 13.39 -7.68
C ILE A 12 -13.99 14.04 -6.88
N ARG A 13 -15.03 14.50 -7.56
CA ARG A 13 -16.22 15.12 -6.90
C ARG A 13 -16.93 14.12 -6.01
N ILE A 14 -17.15 12.88 -6.50
CA ILE A 14 -17.78 11.81 -5.73
C ILE A 14 -16.92 11.44 -4.53
N LEU A 15 -15.60 11.26 -4.72
CA LEU A 15 -14.67 10.95 -3.62
C LEU A 15 -14.68 12.06 -2.55
N ARG A 16 -14.71 13.33 -2.95
CA ARG A 16 -14.82 14.46 -2.00
C ARG A 16 -16.15 14.46 -1.24
N SER A 17 -17.27 14.07 -1.89
CA SER A 17 -18.56 13.97 -1.22
C SER A 17 -18.68 12.78 -0.28
N LEU A 18 -17.96 11.71 -0.58
CA LEU A 18 -17.91 10.48 0.24
C LEU A 18 -16.88 10.57 1.38
N ARG A 19 -15.99 11.59 1.34
CA ARG A 19 -15.00 11.76 2.39
C ARG A 19 -15.71 12.02 3.71
N PRO A 20 -15.66 11.11 4.69
CA PRO A 20 -16.22 11.38 6.00
C PRO A 20 -15.51 12.62 6.56
N LYS A 21 -16.29 13.58 7.03
CA LYS A 21 -15.77 14.88 7.55
C LYS A 21 -14.80 14.72 8.71
N THR A 22 -14.78 13.55 9.32
CA THR A 22 -13.81 13.14 10.34
C THR A 22 -13.72 11.62 10.33
N VAL A 23 -12.51 11.07 10.18
CA VAL A 23 -12.29 9.66 10.52
C VAL A 23 -12.51 9.57 12.02
N SER A 24 -13.56 8.90 12.44
CA SER A 24 -13.79 8.68 13.87
C SER A 24 -12.67 7.79 14.39
N LEU A 25 -11.76 8.36 15.16
CA LEU A 25 -10.67 7.63 15.83
C LEU A 25 -11.17 6.56 16.81
N ASN A 26 -12.49 6.55 17.05
CA ASN A 26 -13.18 5.52 17.84
C ASN A 26 -13.65 4.34 16.98
N GLN A 27 -13.48 4.37 15.65
CA GLN A 27 -13.76 3.17 14.86
C GLN A 27 -12.73 2.08 15.18
N PRO A 28 -13.18 0.84 15.43
CA PRO A 28 -12.27 -0.26 15.65
C PRO A 28 -11.46 -0.51 14.39
N LEU A 29 -10.16 -0.75 14.57
CA LEU A 29 -9.35 -1.29 13.48
C LEU A 29 -9.67 -2.79 13.33
N PRO A 30 -9.71 -3.33 12.10
CA PRO A 30 -9.94 -4.75 11.91
C PRO A 30 -8.74 -5.58 12.41
N GLU A 31 -9.00 -6.84 12.70
CA GLU A 31 -7.97 -7.79 13.13
C GLU A 31 -6.87 -8.00 12.07
N VAL A 32 -7.26 -7.96 10.80
CA VAL A 32 -6.37 -8.06 9.64
C VAL A 32 -6.41 -6.77 8.85
N VAL A 33 -5.28 -6.12 8.70
CA VAL A 33 -5.15 -4.86 7.96
C VAL A 33 -4.21 -5.06 6.78
N CYS A 34 -4.59 -4.57 5.61
CA CYS A 34 -3.72 -4.53 4.44
C CYS A 34 -3.20 -3.11 4.25
N PHE A 35 -1.88 -2.99 4.10
CA PHE A 35 -1.16 -1.77 3.75
C PHE A 35 -0.70 -1.85 2.31
N ASP A 36 -0.98 -0.83 1.55
CA ASP A 36 -0.51 -0.68 0.18
C ASP A 36 -0.26 0.81 -0.12
N GLU A 37 0.24 1.10 -1.30
CA GLU A 37 0.56 2.45 -1.70
C GLU A 37 0.23 2.69 -3.18
N PHE A 38 -0.04 3.94 -3.48
CA PHE A 38 -0.24 4.36 -4.85
C PHE A 38 0.39 5.73 -5.10
N LYS A 39 0.64 6.02 -6.37
CA LYS A 39 1.20 7.30 -6.78
C LYS A 39 0.23 8.43 -6.47
N SER A 40 0.67 9.39 -5.68
CA SER A 40 -0.13 10.56 -5.31
C SER A 40 -0.45 11.44 -6.52
N VAL A 41 -1.52 12.23 -6.40
CA VAL A 41 -1.82 13.29 -7.37
C VAL A 41 -0.89 14.49 -7.16
N LYS A 42 -0.73 15.33 -8.18
CA LYS A 42 0.28 16.43 -8.20
C LYS A 42 0.17 17.45 -7.05
N ASN A 43 -0.96 17.55 -6.38
CA ASN A 43 -1.23 18.59 -5.37
C ASN A 43 -1.15 18.06 -3.92
N VAL A 44 -0.43 16.97 -3.70
CA VAL A 44 -0.29 16.32 -2.39
C VAL A 44 1.17 16.34 -1.97
N SER A 45 1.43 16.49 -0.68
CA SER A 45 2.78 16.66 -0.12
C SER A 45 3.71 15.46 -0.30
N GLY A 46 3.18 14.28 -0.61
CA GLY A 46 3.94 13.04 -0.80
C GLY A 46 3.89 12.53 -2.23
N ALA A 47 5.01 12.01 -2.77
CA ALA A 47 5.04 11.36 -4.08
C ALA A 47 4.19 10.08 -4.12
N MET A 48 4.01 9.43 -2.97
CA MET A 48 3.22 8.21 -2.79
C MET A 48 2.27 8.38 -1.60
N SER A 49 1.02 8.02 -1.79
CA SER A 49 0.00 7.95 -0.74
C SER A 49 -0.08 6.53 -0.19
N PHE A 50 -0.37 6.44 1.09
CA PHE A 50 -0.61 5.20 1.80
C PHE A 50 -2.11 4.88 1.77
N VAL A 51 -2.46 3.61 1.61
CA VAL A 51 -3.83 3.11 1.67
C VAL A 51 -3.93 1.97 2.68
N MET A 52 -4.99 2.00 3.46
CA MET A 52 -5.30 0.98 4.45
C MET A 52 -6.66 0.35 4.16
N MET A 53 -6.70 -0.97 4.14
CA MET A 53 -7.89 -1.77 3.85
C MET A 53 -8.09 -2.85 4.91
N ASP A 54 -9.35 -3.24 5.13
CA ASP A 54 -9.68 -4.44 5.90
C ASP A 54 -9.30 -5.70 5.09
N GLY A 55 -8.43 -6.53 5.64
CA GLY A 55 -7.95 -7.75 4.98
C GLY A 55 -8.98 -8.86 4.84
N LYS A 56 -10.12 -8.79 5.55
CA LYS A 56 -11.21 -9.78 5.46
C LYS A 56 -12.34 -9.32 4.53
N THR A 57 -12.74 -8.06 4.63
CA THR A 57 -13.87 -7.51 3.88
C THR A 57 -13.45 -6.78 2.61
N HIS A 58 -12.17 -6.48 2.46
CA HIS A 58 -11.60 -5.66 1.38
C HIS A 58 -12.16 -4.23 1.32
N GLN A 59 -12.75 -3.76 2.40
CA GLN A 59 -13.24 -2.39 2.48
C GLN A 59 -12.08 -1.42 2.74
N LEU A 60 -12.12 -0.30 2.04
CA LEU A 60 -11.20 0.81 2.27
C LEU A 60 -11.47 1.40 3.66
N ILE A 61 -10.44 1.48 4.49
CA ILE A 61 -10.50 2.08 5.82
C ILE A 61 -10.12 3.55 5.72
N ASP A 62 -8.93 3.85 5.18
CA ASP A 62 -8.46 5.23 5.03
C ASP A 62 -7.33 5.36 3.99
N ILE A 63 -7.09 6.61 3.57
CA ILE A 63 -5.99 7.01 2.69
C ILE A 63 -5.23 8.15 3.37
N VAL A 64 -3.92 7.98 3.54
CA VAL A 64 -3.01 9.00 4.11
C VAL A 64 -2.12 9.54 3.00
N GLU A 65 -2.00 10.87 2.93
CA GLU A 65 -1.29 11.56 1.83
C GLU A 65 0.19 11.22 1.71
N ASN A 66 0.82 10.75 2.79
CA ASN A 66 2.24 10.47 2.82
C ASN A 66 2.49 9.09 3.44
N ARG A 67 3.27 8.24 2.73
CA ARG A 67 3.64 6.89 3.19
C ARG A 67 4.86 6.84 4.10
N GLN A 68 5.53 7.97 4.35
CA GLN A 68 6.73 7.99 5.17
C GLN A 68 6.45 7.57 6.62
N LEU A 69 7.47 7.03 7.27
CA LEU A 69 7.35 6.43 8.60
C LEU A 69 6.79 7.41 9.65
N ASN A 70 7.35 8.62 9.74
CA ASN A 70 6.95 9.58 10.76
C ASN A 70 5.49 10.05 10.62
N PRO A 71 5.02 10.51 9.44
CA PRO A 71 3.62 10.84 9.24
C PRO A 71 2.66 9.68 9.53
N LEU A 72 3.02 8.45 9.16
CA LEU A 72 2.19 7.28 9.44
C LEU A 72 2.20 6.92 10.92
N ARG A 73 3.34 7.03 11.60
CA ARG A 73 3.43 6.85 13.05
C ARG A 73 2.48 7.82 13.76
N ASP A 74 2.56 9.11 13.44
CA ASP A 74 1.70 10.14 14.03
C ASP A 74 0.22 9.88 13.73
N TYR A 75 -0.09 9.41 12.53
CA TYR A 75 -1.44 8.99 12.16
C TYR A 75 -1.96 7.85 13.02
N PHE A 76 -1.19 6.77 13.19
CA PHE A 76 -1.62 5.60 13.95
C PHE A 76 -1.61 5.82 15.46
N LEU A 77 -0.72 6.63 15.98
CA LEU A 77 -0.69 6.96 17.41
C LEU A 77 -1.91 7.78 17.89
N ARG A 78 -2.69 8.35 16.96
CA ARG A 78 -4.00 8.95 17.29
C ARG A 78 -5.04 7.92 17.70
N TYR A 79 -4.91 6.67 17.27
CA TYR A 79 -5.78 5.59 17.72
C TYR A 79 -5.42 5.17 19.15
N PRO A 80 -6.42 4.97 20.05
CA PRO A 80 -6.16 4.45 21.39
C PRO A 80 -5.37 3.13 21.33
N ARG A 81 -4.50 2.92 22.31
CA ARG A 81 -3.68 1.71 22.38
C ARG A 81 -4.52 0.43 22.28
N LYS A 82 -5.66 0.37 22.98
CA LYS A 82 -6.59 -0.76 22.94
C LYS A 82 -7.07 -1.11 21.53
N VAL A 83 -7.30 -0.09 20.68
CA VAL A 83 -7.71 -0.27 19.28
C VAL A 83 -6.56 -0.84 18.46
N ARG A 84 -5.33 -0.32 18.65
CA ARG A 84 -4.14 -0.81 17.96
C ARG A 84 -3.74 -2.23 18.38
N GLU A 85 -4.01 -2.62 19.60
CA GLU A 85 -3.79 -3.99 20.14
C GLU A 85 -4.75 -5.03 19.54
N GLN A 86 -5.86 -4.62 18.93
CA GLN A 86 -6.81 -5.51 18.26
C GLN A 86 -6.26 -6.02 16.91
N VAL A 87 -5.36 -5.27 16.28
CA VAL A 87 -4.73 -5.69 15.03
C VAL A 87 -3.79 -6.86 15.30
N ARG A 88 -4.03 -7.99 14.65
CA ARG A 88 -3.25 -9.23 14.79
C ARG A 88 -2.36 -9.51 13.59
N LEU A 89 -2.76 -9.04 12.43
CA LEU A 89 -2.06 -9.27 11.18
C LEU A 89 -2.02 -8.02 10.33
N VAL A 90 -0.86 -7.68 9.82
CA VAL A 90 -0.67 -6.64 8.82
C VAL A 90 -0.08 -7.28 7.57
N VAL A 91 -0.81 -7.19 6.47
CA VAL A 91 -0.36 -7.63 5.14
C VAL A 91 0.20 -6.41 4.43
N SER A 92 1.44 -6.47 3.96
CA SER A 92 2.06 -5.35 3.23
C SER A 92 3.08 -5.85 2.21
N ASP A 93 3.55 -4.94 1.37
CA ASP A 93 4.72 -5.15 0.55
C ASP A 93 6.02 -5.26 1.39
N PHE A 94 7.17 -5.37 0.71
CA PHE A 94 8.48 -5.44 1.37
C PHE A 94 9.05 -4.08 1.77
N TYR A 95 8.26 -3.02 1.79
CA TYR A 95 8.75 -1.70 2.16
C TYR A 95 9.20 -1.67 3.63
N THR A 96 10.50 -1.54 3.83
CA THR A 96 11.12 -1.65 5.16
C THR A 96 10.49 -0.75 6.24
N PRO A 97 10.12 0.51 5.95
CA PRO A 97 9.48 1.38 6.95
C PRO A 97 8.19 0.81 7.53
N TYR A 98 7.42 0.01 6.78
CA TYR A 98 6.21 -0.63 7.32
C TYR A 98 6.52 -1.65 8.42
N ARG A 99 7.66 -2.34 8.33
CA ARG A 99 8.08 -3.27 9.39
C ARG A 99 8.34 -2.53 10.71
N THR A 100 8.99 -1.37 10.65
CA THR A 100 9.22 -0.50 11.80
C THR A 100 7.91 0.05 12.35
N LEU A 101 7.06 0.58 11.46
CA LEU A 101 5.75 1.12 11.81
C LEU A 101 4.88 0.09 12.55
N VAL A 102 4.82 -1.15 12.05
CA VAL A 102 4.01 -2.21 12.67
C VAL A 102 4.53 -2.54 14.06
N LYS A 103 5.84 -2.68 14.24
CA LYS A 103 6.44 -2.94 15.56
C LYS A 103 6.15 -1.84 16.57
N GLU A 104 6.16 -0.59 16.14
CA GLU A 104 5.95 0.56 17.04
C GLU A 104 4.48 0.83 17.33
N CYS A 105 3.60 0.66 16.34
CA CYS A 105 2.21 1.06 16.47
C CYS A 105 1.26 -0.09 16.86
N PHE A 106 1.59 -1.34 16.51
CA PHE A 106 0.69 -2.49 16.66
C PHE A 106 1.34 -3.61 17.48
N PRO A 107 1.27 -3.54 18.82
CA PRO A 107 2.04 -4.43 19.71
C PRO A 107 1.79 -5.92 19.51
N ASN A 108 0.58 -6.29 19.09
CA ASN A 108 0.14 -7.67 18.94
C ASN A 108 0.17 -8.16 17.47
N ALA A 109 0.55 -7.29 16.53
CA ALA A 109 0.47 -7.61 15.12
C ALA A 109 1.72 -8.35 14.61
N ARG A 110 1.49 -9.32 13.74
CA ARG A 110 2.53 -9.92 12.88
C ARG A 110 2.43 -9.31 11.49
N ILE A 111 3.58 -9.11 10.85
CA ILE A 111 3.62 -8.64 9.47
C ILE A 111 3.79 -9.84 8.52
N VAL A 112 3.01 -9.84 7.45
CA VAL A 112 3.05 -10.85 6.39
C VAL A 112 3.24 -10.14 5.06
N ALA A 113 4.12 -10.69 4.24
CA ALA A 113 4.35 -10.16 2.91
C ALA A 113 3.18 -10.48 1.98
N ASP A 114 2.76 -9.50 1.20
CA ASP A 114 1.74 -9.70 0.17
C ASP A 114 2.29 -10.61 -0.94
N ARG A 115 1.55 -11.68 -1.21
CA ARG A 115 1.89 -12.68 -2.23
C ARG A 115 2.01 -12.08 -3.63
N PHE A 116 1.20 -11.08 -3.95
CA PHE A 116 1.24 -10.41 -5.26
C PHE A 116 2.60 -9.74 -5.49
N HIS A 117 3.11 -9.01 -4.51
CA HIS A 117 4.41 -8.37 -4.58
C HIS A 117 5.55 -9.39 -4.66
N ILE A 118 5.45 -10.53 -3.97
CA ILE A 118 6.43 -11.63 -4.09
C ILE A 118 6.45 -12.14 -5.55
N SER A 119 5.29 -12.44 -6.12
CA SER A 119 5.17 -12.91 -7.51
C SER A 119 5.73 -11.92 -8.51
N GLN A 120 5.47 -10.61 -8.31
CA GLN A 120 6.04 -9.55 -9.15
C GLN A 120 7.57 -9.50 -9.06
N HIS A 121 8.15 -9.62 -7.87
CA HIS A 121 9.61 -9.62 -7.68
C HIS A 121 10.26 -10.79 -8.41
N ILE A 122 9.69 -11.99 -8.29
CA ILE A 122 10.14 -13.18 -9.01
C ILE A 122 10.06 -12.96 -10.52
N GLY A 123 8.93 -12.48 -11.03
CA GLY A 123 8.74 -12.20 -12.45
C GLY A 123 9.71 -11.18 -13.01
N ARG A 124 10.00 -10.11 -12.25
CA ARG A 124 11.03 -9.11 -12.63
C ARG A 124 12.43 -9.72 -12.65
N ALA A 125 12.79 -10.53 -11.65
CA ALA A 125 14.10 -11.21 -11.60
C ALA A 125 14.29 -12.13 -12.80
N PHE A 126 13.28 -12.91 -13.15
CA PHE A 126 13.27 -13.77 -14.33
C PHE A 126 13.44 -12.97 -15.64
N THR A 127 12.68 -11.90 -15.78
CA THR A 127 12.74 -11.04 -16.97
C THR A 127 14.13 -10.40 -17.11
N ASN A 128 14.70 -9.89 -16.01
CA ASN A 128 16.03 -9.29 -16.02
C ASN A 128 17.10 -10.31 -16.38
N HIS A 129 17.03 -11.52 -15.82
CA HIS A 129 17.96 -12.60 -16.17
C HIS A 129 17.87 -12.97 -17.64
N ARG A 130 16.65 -13.15 -18.18
CA ARG A 130 16.44 -13.41 -19.61
C ARG A 130 17.08 -12.31 -20.49
N ILE A 131 16.86 -11.03 -20.15
CA ILE A 131 17.44 -9.92 -20.88
C ILE A 131 18.98 -9.96 -20.85
N GLN A 132 19.57 -10.28 -19.69
CA GLN A 132 21.04 -10.41 -19.56
C GLN A 132 21.56 -11.52 -20.46
N VAL A 133 20.97 -12.71 -20.43
CA VAL A 133 21.36 -13.84 -21.29
C VAL A 133 21.23 -13.50 -22.75
N MET A 134 20.11 -12.86 -23.18
CA MET A 134 19.96 -12.45 -24.58
C MET A 134 21.00 -11.43 -25.05
N LYS A 135 21.45 -10.54 -24.13
CA LYS A 135 22.53 -9.58 -24.45
C LYS A 135 23.88 -10.28 -24.67
N THR A 136 24.15 -11.39 -23.98
CA THR A 136 25.41 -12.16 -24.19
C THR A 136 25.42 -12.81 -25.57
N PHE A 137 24.31 -13.40 -26.02
CA PHE A 137 24.19 -13.96 -27.37
C PHE A 137 24.37 -12.91 -28.47
N LYS A 138 23.76 -11.73 -28.37
CA LYS A 138 23.92 -10.64 -29.33
C LYS A 138 25.36 -10.11 -29.41
N LYS A 139 26.17 -10.24 -28.38
CA LYS A 139 27.61 -9.88 -28.42
C LYS A 139 28.46 -10.93 -29.13
N GLY A 140 28.10 -12.22 -29.05
CA GLY A 140 28.79 -13.32 -29.73
C GLY A 140 28.63 -13.31 -31.26
N ASP A 141 27.45 -12.94 -31.73
CA ASP A 141 27.07 -12.96 -33.15
C ASP A 141 27.72 -11.83 -34.00
N ARG A 142 28.35 -10.83 -33.37
CA ARG A 142 29.07 -9.72 -34.05
C ARG A 142 30.56 -10.01 -34.28
N ARG A 143 31.03 -11.24 -34.04
CA ARG A 143 32.43 -11.64 -34.20
C ARG A 143 32.66 -12.74 -35.26
N SER A 144 31.72 -12.94 -36.15
CA SER A 144 31.87 -13.77 -37.36
C SER A 144 31.87 -12.91 -38.61
#